data_cfbeb1020df2081856bee51fae81c7cd
#
_entry.id   cfbeb1020df2081856bee51fae81c7cd
#
_cell.length_a   1.000
_cell.length_b   1.000
_cell.length_c   1.000
_cell.angle_alpha   90.00
_cell.angle_beta   90.00
_cell.angle_gamma   90.00
#
_symmetry.space_group_name_H-M   'P 1'
#
loop_
_entity.id
_entity.type
_entity.pdbx_description
1 polymer ?
#
loop_
_entity_poly.entity_id
_entity_poly.type
_entity_poly.pdbx_seq_one_letter_code
_entity_poly.pdbx_strand_id
1 'polypeptide(L)'
;MIAPNNRYVNDEKIAQAASAMLSKIGIKVDLKTMPKAQYWPEFDKCAADMLMIGWHPDTEDSANFTEFLTMTRDSNTGKGQYNCGYYSNAEVDKLVNAANEETDLEKRSTMLKKVEEILYNEAAFVPLHFQDPSWAAKNTLDIAPIINGMDFPYFGDLVVKE
;
A
#
# COMPACT_ATOMS: atom_id res chain seq x y z
N MET A 1 17.71 -2.71 3.24
CA MET A 1 16.34 -3.03 2.78
C MET A 1 15.85 -4.27 3.47
N ILE A 2 14.62 -4.27 4.01
CA ILE A 2 13.95 -5.48 4.48
C ILE A 2 12.64 -5.69 3.69
N ALA A 3 12.31 -6.97 3.43
CA ALA A 3 11.11 -7.35 2.71
C ALA A 3 10.55 -8.68 3.25
N PRO A 4 9.23 -8.90 3.19
CA PRO A 4 8.67 -10.22 3.47
C PRO A 4 9.00 -11.20 2.35
N ASN A 5 8.85 -12.52 2.62
CA ASN A 5 9.04 -13.57 1.62
C ASN A 5 7.87 -14.55 1.54
N ASN A 6 6.76 -14.24 2.21
CA ASN A 6 5.53 -15.03 2.19
C ASN A 6 4.28 -14.20 2.49
N ARG A 7 4.28 -12.90 2.17
CA ARG A 7 3.15 -11.99 2.36
C ARG A 7 2.48 -11.62 1.04
N TYR A 8 3.27 -11.30 0.01
CA TYR A 8 2.80 -10.89 -1.31
C TYR A 8 3.29 -11.86 -2.37
N VAL A 9 2.64 -11.85 -3.53
CA VAL A 9 3.07 -12.69 -4.66
C VAL A 9 4.47 -12.27 -5.11
N ASN A 10 5.41 -13.22 -5.08
CA ASN A 10 6.81 -13.03 -5.46
C ASN A 10 7.57 -11.91 -4.70
N ASP A 11 7.16 -11.55 -3.51
CA ASP A 11 7.74 -10.45 -2.72
C ASP A 11 9.27 -10.54 -2.59
N GLU A 12 9.82 -11.68 -2.25
CA GLU A 12 11.27 -11.88 -2.18
C GLU A 12 11.97 -11.63 -3.52
N LYS A 13 11.41 -12.16 -4.61
CA LYS A 13 12.00 -11.98 -5.97
C LYS A 13 11.94 -10.54 -6.42
N ILE A 14 10.86 -9.82 -6.07
CA ILE A 14 10.71 -8.40 -6.36
C ILE A 14 11.75 -7.59 -5.58
N ALA A 15 11.94 -7.89 -4.30
CA ALA A 15 12.96 -7.23 -3.47
C ALA A 15 14.38 -7.49 -3.99
N GLN A 16 14.69 -8.73 -4.43
CA GLN A 16 15.95 -9.09 -5.05
C GLN A 16 16.18 -8.33 -6.36
N ALA A 17 15.14 -8.22 -7.21
CA ALA A 17 15.22 -7.49 -8.47
C ALA A 17 15.45 -5.97 -8.21
N ALA A 18 14.72 -5.39 -7.28
CA ALA A 18 14.90 -3.98 -6.89
C ALA A 18 16.32 -3.72 -6.37
N SER A 19 16.83 -4.58 -5.49
CA SER A 19 18.21 -4.50 -4.99
C SER A 19 19.24 -4.57 -6.12
N ALA A 20 19.05 -5.48 -7.09
CA ALA A 20 19.93 -5.60 -8.24
C ALA A 20 19.88 -4.39 -9.17
N MET A 21 18.71 -3.79 -9.34
CA MET A 21 18.57 -2.54 -10.12
C MET A 21 19.26 -1.35 -9.44
N LEU A 22 19.11 -1.20 -8.14
CA LEU A 22 19.77 -0.17 -7.36
C LEU A 22 21.29 -0.30 -7.40
N SER A 23 21.80 -1.54 -7.38
CA SER A 23 23.24 -1.79 -7.48
C SER A 23 23.83 -1.31 -8.82
N LYS A 24 23.07 -1.34 -9.93
CA LYS A 24 23.52 -0.86 -11.24
C LYS A 24 23.76 0.66 -11.27
N ILE A 25 23.11 1.40 -10.39
CA ILE A 25 23.31 2.85 -10.26
C ILE A 25 24.19 3.24 -9.06
N GLY A 26 24.91 2.26 -8.51
CA GLY A 26 25.90 2.47 -7.45
C GLY A 26 25.36 2.45 -6.03
N ILE A 27 24.07 2.12 -5.83
CA ILE A 27 23.46 2.01 -4.50
C ILE A 27 23.65 0.58 -3.99
N LYS A 28 24.48 0.39 -2.98
CA LYS A 28 24.67 -0.90 -2.32
C LYS A 28 23.52 -1.18 -1.36
N VAL A 29 22.77 -2.23 -1.62
CA VAL A 29 21.66 -2.67 -0.78
C VAL A 29 22.03 -3.92 0.02
N ASP A 30 21.98 -3.82 1.34
CA ASP A 30 21.94 -4.99 2.24
C ASP A 30 20.49 -5.46 2.33
N LEU A 31 20.12 -6.49 1.55
CA LEU A 31 18.77 -7.03 1.50
C LEU A 31 18.61 -8.18 2.50
N LYS A 32 17.60 -8.06 3.36
CA LYS A 32 17.14 -9.14 4.23
C LYS A 32 15.69 -9.47 3.90
N THR A 33 15.42 -10.75 3.61
CA THR A 33 14.05 -11.25 3.46
C THR A 33 13.68 -12.16 4.61
N MET A 34 12.43 -12.12 5.02
CA MET A 34 11.96 -12.89 6.17
C MET A 34 10.46 -13.20 6.10
N PRO A 35 9.98 -14.26 6.77
CA PRO A 35 8.54 -14.53 6.87
C PRO A 35 7.78 -13.36 7.50
N LYS A 36 6.52 -13.16 7.08
CA LYS A 36 5.67 -12.03 7.53
C LYS A 36 5.60 -11.89 9.06
N ALA A 37 5.62 -13.00 9.79
CA ALA A 37 5.57 -12.99 11.26
C ALA A 37 6.82 -12.34 11.90
N GLN A 38 7.96 -12.40 11.22
CA GLN A 38 9.20 -11.74 11.64
C GLN A 38 9.30 -10.32 11.05
N TYR A 39 8.74 -10.13 9.86
CA TYR A 39 8.80 -8.89 9.12
C TYR A 39 8.03 -7.76 9.82
N TRP A 40 6.81 -8.00 10.28
CA TRP A 40 5.98 -6.96 10.87
C TRP A 40 6.59 -6.30 12.11
N PRO A 41 7.15 -7.04 13.07
CA PRO A 41 7.86 -6.42 14.19
C PRO A 41 9.03 -5.52 13.79
N GLU A 42 9.73 -5.83 12.71
CA GLU A 42 10.82 -4.99 12.19
C GLU A 42 10.27 -3.80 11.39
N PHE A 43 9.17 -3.98 10.66
CA PHE A 43 8.47 -2.90 9.98
C PHE A 43 7.94 -1.86 10.97
N ASP A 44 7.28 -2.29 12.05
CA ASP A 44 6.71 -1.40 13.07
C ASP A 44 7.77 -0.52 13.75
N LYS A 45 9.01 -1.03 13.83
CA LYS A 45 10.17 -0.26 14.32
C LYS A 45 10.81 0.63 13.26
N CYS A 46 10.34 0.58 12.02
CA CYS A 46 11.01 1.20 10.87
C CYS A 46 12.51 0.83 10.80
N ALA A 47 12.83 -0.46 10.92
CA ALA A 47 14.18 -0.97 11.19
C ALA A 47 15.13 -0.97 9.99
N ALA A 48 14.77 -0.33 8.86
CA ALA A 48 15.62 -0.23 7.68
C ALA A 48 15.29 1.03 6.87
N ASP A 49 16.25 1.47 6.03
CA ASP A 49 16.06 2.64 5.15
C ASP A 49 15.02 2.40 4.05
N MET A 50 14.81 1.13 3.67
CA MET A 50 13.79 0.73 2.69
C MET A 50 13.02 -0.48 3.22
N LEU A 51 11.69 -0.37 3.21
CA LEU A 51 10.77 -1.39 3.67
C LEU A 51 9.69 -1.61 2.59
N MET A 52 9.39 -2.88 2.30
CA MET A 52 8.37 -3.22 1.32
C MET A 52 7.01 -3.32 1.99
N ILE A 53 6.04 -2.57 1.53
CA ILE A 53 4.65 -2.68 1.97
C ILE A 53 3.71 -2.71 0.76
N GLY A 54 2.67 -3.52 0.81
CA GLY A 54 1.52 -3.43 -0.09
C GLY A 54 0.35 -2.81 0.65
N TRP A 55 -0.44 -2.04 -0.06
CA TRP A 55 -1.62 -1.39 0.48
C TRP A 55 -2.83 -1.69 -0.39
N HIS A 56 -3.92 -2.02 0.25
CA HIS A 56 -5.24 -2.10 -0.35
C HIS A 56 -6.15 -1.21 0.48
N PRO A 57 -6.68 -0.11 -0.06
CA PRO A 57 -7.56 0.77 0.70
C PRO A 57 -8.91 0.09 0.97
N ASP A 58 -9.46 0.32 2.16
CA ASP A 58 -10.82 -0.14 2.51
C ASP A 58 -11.92 0.68 1.82
N THR A 59 -11.52 1.79 1.20
CA THR A 59 -12.33 2.66 0.34
C THR A 59 -11.70 2.73 -1.03
N GLU A 60 -12.48 2.98 -2.07
CA GLU A 60 -11.96 3.05 -3.45
C GLU A 60 -11.32 4.41 -3.79
N ASP A 61 -10.80 5.13 -2.78
CA ASP A 61 -10.06 6.38 -2.99
C ASP A 61 -8.70 6.38 -2.30
N SER A 62 -7.82 7.31 -2.69
CA SER A 62 -6.46 7.39 -2.18
C SER A 62 -6.32 8.00 -0.78
N ALA A 63 -7.39 8.48 -0.15
CA ALA A 63 -7.32 9.12 1.16
C ALA A 63 -6.80 8.17 2.24
N ASN A 64 -7.29 6.94 2.26
CA ASN A 64 -6.84 5.92 3.20
C ASN A 64 -5.34 5.63 3.05
N PHE A 65 -4.87 5.43 1.82
CA PHE A 65 -3.47 5.24 1.52
C PHE A 65 -2.62 6.45 1.94
N THR A 66 -3.03 7.65 1.56
CA THR A 66 -2.26 8.87 1.83
C THR A 66 -2.18 9.18 3.32
N GLU A 67 -3.26 8.97 4.07
CA GLU A 67 -3.28 9.20 5.51
C GLU A 67 -2.29 8.31 6.27
N PHE A 68 -2.26 7.00 5.95
CA PHE A 68 -1.45 6.06 6.71
C PHE A 68 0.01 5.95 6.24
N LEU A 69 0.28 6.14 4.95
CA LEU A 69 1.60 5.90 4.37
C LEU A 69 2.39 7.17 4.08
N THR A 70 1.74 8.35 3.95
CA THR A 70 2.42 9.54 3.43
C THR A 70 2.30 10.79 4.30
N MET A 71 1.28 10.90 5.16
CA MET A 71 1.24 12.00 6.11
C MET A 71 2.41 11.96 7.08
N THR A 72 2.77 13.13 7.59
CA THR A 72 3.74 13.25 8.69
C THR A 72 3.31 12.39 9.86
N ARG A 73 4.24 11.58 10.39
CA ARG A 73 3.96 10.67 11.51
C ARG A 73 3.52 11.44 12.75
N ASP A 74 2.38 11.03 13.30
CA ASP A 74 1.87 11.53 14.56
C ASP A 74 1.34 10.36 15.41
N SER A 75 2.08 10.04 16.46
CA SER A 75 1.73 8.94 17.38
C SER A 75 0.45 9.16 18.18
N ASN A 76 -0.02 10.41 18.29
CA ASN A 76 -1.24 10.72 19.04
C ASN A 76 -2.50 10.47 18.21
N THR A 77 -2.42 10.70 16.90
CA THR A 77 -3.56 10.55 15.98
C THR A 77 -3.51 9.28 15.14
N GLY A 78 -2.35 8.62 15.06
CA GLY A 78 -2.11 7.45 14.21
C GLY A 78 -1.84 7.80 12.74
N LYS A 79 -1.85 9.10 12.37
CA LYS A 79 -1.53 9.54 11.01
C LYS A 79 -0.09 9.21 10.67
N GLY A 80 0.16 8.81 9.42
CA GLY A 80 1.47 8.41 8.96
C GLY A 80 2.06 7.21 9.70
N GLN A 81 1.26 6.36 10.35
CA GLN A 81 1.77 5.26 11.19
C GLN A 81 2.68 4.28 10.42
N TYR A 82 2.46 4.12 9.11
CA TYR A 82 3.28 3.26 8.23
C TYR A 82 4.29 4.03 7.38
N ASN A 83 4.39 5.35 7.56
CA ASN A 83 5.39 6.18 6.89
C ASN A 83 6.78 5.98 7.53
N CYS A 84 7.42 4.88 7.23
CA CYS A 84 8.77 4.56 7.73
C CYS A 84 9.88 5.29 6.96
N GLY A 85 9.57 5.94 5.86
CA GLY A 85 10.48 6.86 5.17
C GLY A 85 10.61 8.22 5.86
N TYR A 86 9.79 8.48 6.88
CA TYR A 86 9.72 9.77 7.59
C TYR A 86 9.50 10.97 6.65
N TYR A 87 8.81 10.72 5.53
CA TYR A 87 8.36 11.80 4.66
C TYR A 87 7.50 12.80 5.44
N SER A 88 7.67 14.09 5.18
CA SER A 88 6.91 15.13 5.86
C SER A 88 6.73 16.32 4.92
N ASN A 89 5.48 16.67 4.64
CA ASN A 89 5.11 17.81 3.84
C ASN A 89 3.82 18.42 4.37
N ALA A 90 3.89 19.66 4.87
CA ALA A 90 2.77 20.35 5.49
C ALA A 90 1.61 20.61 4.51
N GLU A 91 1.87 20.75 3.21
CA GLU A 91 0.80 20.88 2.19
C GLU A 91 0.08 19.57 1.99
N VAL A 92 0.80 18.44 1.96
CA VAL A 92 0.20 17.10 1.91
C VAL A 92 -0.68 16.87 3.14
N ASP A 93 -0.15 17.12 4.34
CA ASP A 93 -0.91 16.96 5.59
C ASP A 93 -2.19 17.79 5.60
N LYS A 94 -2.11 19.04 5.14
CA LYS A 94 -3.27 19.93 5.04
C LYS A 94 -4.30 19.43 4.02
N LEU A 95 -3.87 19.02 2.84
CA LEU A 95 -4.76 18.56 1.77
C LEU A 95 -5.45 17.25 2.14
N VAL A 96 -4.74 16.29 2.74
CA VAL A 96 -5.33 15.02 3.18
C VAL A 96 -6.36 15.26 4.27
N ASN A 97 -6.05 16.11 5.28
CA ASN A 97 -7.02 16.46 6.31
C ASN A 97 -8.27 17.13 5.72
N ALA A 98 -8.10 18.08 4.80
CA ALA A 98 -9.22 18.75 4.14
C ALA A 98 -10.06 17.77 3.29
N ALA A 99 -9.42 16.85 2.57
CA ALA A 99 -10.09 15.82 1.79
C ALA A 99 -10.90 14.85 2.67
N ASN A 100 -10.43 14.54 3.88
CA ASN A 100 -11.16 13.67 4.81
C ASN A 100 -12.43 14.31 5.36
N GLU A 101 -12.50 15.64 5.39
CA GLU A 101 -13.67 16.41 5.84
C GLU A 101 -14.60 16.83 4.68
N GLU A 102 -14.13 16.75 3.41
CA GLU A 102 -14.88 17.21 2.25
C GLU A 102 -15.94 16.19 1.82
N THR A 103 -17.18 16.66 1.68
CA THR A 103 -18.32 15.85 1.26
C THR A 103 -18.64 15.96 -0.24
N ASP A 104 -18.14 17.01 -0.91
CA ASP A 104 -18.21 17.14 -2.36
C ASP A 104 -17.15 16.26 -3.02
N LEU A 105 -17.59 15.22 -3.71
CA LEU A 105 -16.70 14.20 -4.30
C LEU A 105 -15.73 14.77 -5.35
N GLU A 106 -16.14 15.79 -6.10
CA GLU A 106 -15.25 16.40 -7.12
C GLU A 106 -14.16 17.24 -6.46
N LYS A 107 -14.50 18.02 -5.44
CA LYS A 107 -13.51 18.78 -4.67
C LYS A 107 -12.56 17.84 -3.93
N ARG A 108 -13.09 16.81 -3.28
CA ARG A 108 -12.30 15.77 -2.62
C ARG A 108 -11.31 15.12 -3.60
N SER A 109 -11.78 14.67 -4.75
CA SER A 109 -10.94 14.08 -5.79
C SER A 109 -9.84 15.05 -6.26
N THR A 110 -10.16 16.32 -6.41
CA THR A 110 -9.18 17.35 -6.80
C THR A 110 -8.08 17.51 -5.75
N MET A 111 -8.43 17.50 -4.47
CA MET A 111 -7.44 17.58 -3.37
C MET A 111 -6.54 16.34 -3.37
N LEU A 112 -7.10 15.14 -3.49
CA LEU A 112 -6.33 13.88 -3.50
C LEU A 112 -5.42 13.79 -4.72
N LYS A 113 -5.86 14.18 -5.91
CA LYS A 113 -5.00 14.26 -7.10
C LYS A 113 -3.83 15.21 -6.90
N LYS A 114 -4.05 16.33 -6.22
CA LYS A 114 -2.96 17.26 -5.88
C LYS A 114 -1.97 16.65 -4.91
N VAL A 115 -2.43 15.90 -3.92
CA VAL A 115 -1.57 15.12 -3.02
C VAL A 115 -0.71 14.13 -3.80
N GLU A 116 -1.32 13.33 -4.68
CA GLU A 116 -0.61 12.34 -5.49
C GLU A 116 0.45 12.98 -6.39
N GLU A 117 0.15 14.15 -6.98
CA GLU A 117 1.12 14.92 -7.77
C GLU A 117 2.34 15.35 -6.94
N ILE A 118 2.12 15.84 -5.73
CA ILE A 118 3.21 16.22 -4.81
C ILE A 118 4.04 15.00 -4.44
N LEU A 119 3.40 13.91 -4.02
CA LEU A 119 4.07 12.67 -3.63
C LEU A 119 4.92 12.08 -4.76
N TYR A 120 4.41 12.13 -5.99
CA TYR A 120 5.14 11.69 -7.17
C TYR A 120 6.37 12.56 -7.44
N ASN A 121 6.22 13.89 -7.42
CA ASN A 121 7.31 14.82 -7.70
C ASN A 121 8.41 14.80 -6.64
N GLU A 122 8.05 14.51 -5.39
CA GLU A 122 8.99 14.44 -4.27
C GLU A 122 9.52 13.01 -4.01
N ALA A 123 9.07 12.03 -4.81
CA ALA A 123 9.44 10.62 -4.66
C ALA A 123 9.27 10.11 -3.22
N ALA A 124 8.13 10.45 -2.60
CA ALA A 124 7.82 10.10 -1.21
C ALA A 124 7.83 8.59 -0.95
N PHE A 125 7.57 7.79 -1.97
CA PHE A 125 7.68 6.34 -1.99
C PHE A 125 7.92 5.84 -3.42
N VAL A 126 8.29 4.57 -3.56
CA VAL A 126 8.54 3.94 -4.87
C VAL A 126 7.44 2.92 -5.16
N PRO A 127 6.45 3.24 -6.02
CA PRO A 127 5.45 2.27 -6.44
C PRO A 127 6.10 1.20 -7.32
N LEU A 128 5.85 -0.07 -7.02
CA LEU A 128 6.46 -1.18 -7.75
C LEU A 128 5.50 -1.80 -8.77
N HIS A 129 4.30 -2.19 -8.34
CA HIS A 129 3.29 -2.82 -9.20
C HIS A 129 1.94 -2.87 -8.48
N PHE A 130 0.88 -3.12 -9.24
CA PHE A 130 -0.39 -3.56 -8.72
C PHE A 130 -0.40 -5.10 -8.68
N GLN A 131 -0.88 -5.67 -7.58
CA GLN A 131 -1.10 -7.11 -7.47
C GLN A 131 -2.56 -7.41 -7.77
N ASP A 132 -2.81 -8.14 -8.85
CA ASP A 132 -4.16 -8.57 -9.18
C ASP A 132 -4.66 -9.61 -8.18
N PRO A 133 -5.89 -9.48 -7.65
CA PRO A 133 -6.51 -10.52 -6.86
C PRO A 133 -6.81 -11.75 -7.75
N SER A 134 -6.68 -12.94 -7.18
CA SER A 134 -6.97 -14.18 -7.88
C SER A 134 -7.92 -15.03 -7.05
N TRP A 135 -9.02 -15.45 -7.66
CA TRP A 135 -10.05 -16.25 -7.02
C TRP A 135 -10.12 -17.65 -7.63
N ALA A 136 -10.29 -18.65 -6.80
CA ALA A 136 -10.49 -20.03 -7.23
C ALA A 136 -11.69 -20.64 -6.50
N ALA A 137 -12.49 -21.39 -7.25
CA ALA A 137 -13.64 -22.10 -6.71
C ALA A 137 -13.79 -23.47 -7.39
N LYS A 138 -14.59 -24.34 -6.78
CA LYS A 138 -15.05 -25.57 -7.44
C LYS A 138 -15.90 -25.21 -8.66
N ASN A 139 -15.85 -26.01 -9.73
CA ASN A 139 -16.63 -25.78 -10.94
C ASN A 139 -18.16 -25.79 -10.72
N THR A 140 -18.61 -26.35 -9.61
CA THR A 140 -20.01 -26.35 -9.18
C THR A 140 -20.47 -25.03 -8.56
N LEU A 141 -19.57 -24.05 -8.41
CA LEU A 141 -19.88 -22.75 -7.82
C LEU A 141 -19.70 -21.65 -8.88
N ASP A 142 -20.65 -20.73 -8.92
CA ASP A 142 -20.46 -19.46 -9.61
C ASP A 142 -20.05 -18.40 -8.60
N ILE A 143 -18.82 -17.92 -8.73
CA ILE A 143 -18.25 -16.89 -7.85
C ILE A 143 -18.26 -15.51 -8.48
N ALA A 144 -18.68 -15.37 -9.74
CA ALA A 144 -18.70 -14.07 -10.41
C ALA A 144 -19.49 -13.00 -9.62
N PRO A 145 -20.65 -13.31 -9.01
CA PRO A 145 -21.40 -12.32 -8.24
C PRO A 145 -20.69 -11.82 -6.98
N ILE A 146 -19.74 -12.57 -6.43
CA ILE A 146 -19.05 -12.21 -5.18
C ILE A 146 -17.67 -11.58 -5.40
N ILE A 147 -17.15 -11.60 -6.64
CA ILE A 147 -15.86 -10.97 -6.95
C ILE A 147 -16.07 -9.46 -7.11
N ASN A 148 -15.27 -8.68 -6.38
CA ASN A 148 -15.30 -7.23 -6.46
C ASN A 148 -13.89 -6.64 -6.29
N GLY A 149 -13.74 -5.36 -6.64
CA GLY A 149 -12.46 -4.65 -6.55
C GLY A 149 -11.93 -4.45 -5.14
N MET A 150 -12.80 -4.58 -4.14
CA MET A 150 -12.45 -4.46 -2.72
C MET A 150 -11.79 -5.72 -2.15
N ASP A 151 -11.74 -6.83 -2.92
CA ASP A 151 -11.30 -8.16 -2.46
C ASP A 151 -12.04 -8.62 -1.19
N PHE A 152 -13.30 -8.21 -1.06
CA PHE A 152 -14.17 -8.47 0.08
C PHE A 152 -15.44 -9.20 -0.36
N PRO A 153 -15.42 -10.55 -0.48
CA PRO A 153 -16.53 -11.32 -1.01
C PRO A 153 -17.70 -11.37 -0.03
N TYR A 154 -18.90 -11.12 -0.53
CA TYR A 154 -20.12 -11.40 0.21
C TYR A 154 -20.63 -12.79 -0.16
N PHE A 155 -20.32 -13.80 0.66
CA PHE A 155 -20.64 -15.20 0.39
C PHE A 155 -22.15 -15.52 0.33
N GLY A 156 -23.01 -14.61 0.79
CA GLY A 156 -24.46 -14.74 0.63
C GLY A 156 -24.93 -14.75 -0.83
N ASP A 157 -24.15 -14.17 -1.74
CA ASP A 157 -24.46 -14.11 -3.17
C ASP A 157 -23.81 -15.24 -3.98
N LEU A 158 -23.19 -16.22 -3.29
CA LEU A 158 -22.60 -17.38 -3.94
C LEU A 158 -23.69 -18.27 -4.56
N VAL A 159 -23.53 -18.63 -5.83
CA VAL A 159 -24.49 -19.46 -6.56
C VAL A 159 -23.93 -20.87 -6.76
N VAL A 160 -24.74 -21.89 -6.42
CA VAL A 160 -24.47 -23.30 -6.76
C VAL A 160 -24.97 -23.54 -8.17
N LYS A 161 -24.09 -23.98 -9.08
CA LYS A 161 -24.47 -24.37 -10.46
C LYS A 161 -25.17 -25.74 -10.43
N GLU A 162 -26.25 -25.86 -11.18
CA GLU A 162 -26.95 -27.14 -11.44
C GLU A 162 -26.12 -28.07 -12.32
#